data_330fc92e3ddba96072ec1ebe863e79d8
#
_entry.id   330fc92e3ddba96072ec1ebe863e79d8
#
_cell.length_a   1.000
_cell.length_b   1.000
_cell.length_c   1.000
_cell.angle_alpha   90.00
_cell.angle_beta   90.00
_cell.angle_gamma   90.00
#
_symmetry.space_group_name_H-M   'P 1'
#
loop_
_entity.id
_entity.type
_entity.pdbx_description
1 polymer ?
#
loop_
_entity_poly.entity_id
_entity_poly.type
_entity_poly.pdbx_seq_one_letter_code
_entity_poly.pdbx_strand_id
1 'polypeptide(L)'
;MLVLIDGDGMIFDNNLIAKGEAGGKEAAGLLWNSVTEYVHQHIPTLPSDYKIVTRVYANLKGLGDICQRSGIVERADVIADFARGLTGSKQLFDFVDVGMGKDRADDKISGNIRLATWEI
;
A
#
# COMPACT_ATOMS: atom_id res chain seq x y z
N MET A 1 14.97 -5.92 -5.00
CA MET A 1 13.76 -5.96 -5.84
C MET A 1 12.79 -4.88 -5.38
N LEU A 2 12.24 -4.14 -6.30
CA LEU A 2 11.30 -3.05 -6.02
C LEU A 2 9.90 -3.46 -6.48
N VAL A 3 8.95 -3.39 -5.56
CA VAL A 3 7.53 -3.67 -5.83
C VAL A 3 6.76 -2.36 -5.67
N LEU A 4 6.04 -1.98 -6.72
CA LEU A 4 5.25 -0.75 -6.75
C LEU A 4 3.77 -1.13 -6.77
N ILE A 5 2.99 -0.50 -5.90
CA ILE A 5 1.58 -0.79 -5.72
C ILE A 5 0.76 0.49 -5.91
N ASP A 6 -0.27 0.41 -6.75
CA ASP A 6 -1.27 1.47 -6.88
C ASP A 6 -2.28 1.33 -5.76
N GLY A 7 -2.22 2.26 -4.80
CA GLY A 7 -3.12 2.26 -3.65
C GLY A 7 -4.44 3.01 -3.86
N ASP A 8 -4.58 3.74 -4.96
CA ASP A 8 -5.82 4.48 -5.24
C ASP A 8 -7.00 3.55 -5.53
N GLY A 9 -6.74 2.32 -5.91
CA GLY A 9 -7.77 1.31 -6.11
C GLY A 9 -8.38 0.75 -4.83
N MET A 10 -8.01 1.28 -3.68
CA MET A 10 -8.51 0.84 -2.36
C MET A 10 -8.32 -0.66 -2.15
N ILE A 11 -7.11 -1.13 -2.36
CA ILE A 11 -6.74 -2.54 -2.26
C ILE A 11 -6.80 -3.09 -0.82
N PHE A 12 -6.91 -2.22 0.17
CA PHE A 12 -6.95 -2.61 1.57
C PHE A 12 -8.38 -2.82 2.03
N ASP A 13 -8.59 -3.84 2.87
CA ASP A 13 -9.88 -4.12 3.48
C ASP A 13 -10.35 -2.92 4.32
N ASN A 14 -11.63 -2.62 4.23
CA ASN A 14 -12.24 -1.48 4.94
C ASN A 14 -12.04 -1.57 6.44
N ASN A 15 -12.07 -2.77 7.00
CA ASN A 15 -11.85 -2.98 8.44
C ASN A 15 -10.43 -2.63 8.87
N LEU A 16 -9.45 -2.88 8.01
CA LEU A 16 -8.06 -2.49 8.28
C LEU A 16 -7.90 -0.97 8.25
N ILE A 17 -8.47 -0.33 7.25
CA ILE A 17 -8.43 1.13 7.11
C ILE A 17 -9.07 1.79 8.33
N ALA A 18 -10.21 1.30 8.77
CA ALA A 18 -10.95 1.85 9.91
C ALA A 18 -10.17 1.78 11.24
N LYS A 19 -9.23 0.86 11.36
CA LYS A 19 -8.39 0.73 12.57
C LYS A 19 -7.26 1.76 12.63
N GLY A 20 -7.09 2.60 11.60
CA GLY A 20 -6.05 3.61 11.57
C GLY A 20 -4.64 3.02 11.62
N GLU A 21 -3.80 3.51 12.52
CA GLU A 21 -2.40 3.07 12.62
C GLU A 21 -2.26 1.56 12.88
N ALA A 22 -3.06 1.00 13.77
CA ALA A 22 -3.05 -0.43 14.05
C ALA A 22 -3.42 -1.24 12.81
N GLY A 23 -4.40 -0.77 12.03
CA GLY A 23 -4.77 -1.39 10.76
C GLY A 23 -3.67 -1.32 9.73
N GLY A 24 -2.93 -0.22 9.68
CA GLY A 24 -1.77 -0.07 8.80
C GLY A 24 -0.68 -1.07 9.11
N LYS A 25 -0.39 -1.28 10.38
CA LYS A 25 0.60 -2.28 10.83
C LYS A 25 0.18 -3.70 10.44
N GLU A 26 -1.09 -4.02 10.64
CA GLU A 26 -1.66 -5.32 10.26
C GLU A 26 -1.59 -5.51 8.73
N ALA A 27 -1.98 -4.49 7.98
CA ALA A 27 -1.91 -4.50 6.52
C ALA A 27 -0.49 -4.71 6.00
N ALA A 28 0.50 -4.08 6.64
CA ALA A 28 1.90 -4.25 6.26
C ALA A 28 2.34 -5.71 6.38
N GLY A 29 1.94 -6.39 7.46
CA GLY A 29 2.25 -7.80 7.65
C GLY A 29 1.60 -8.69 6.60
N LEU A 30 0.33 -8.46 6.31
CA LEU A 30 -0.41 -9.21 5.29
C LEU A 30 0.17 -8.97 3.90
N LEU A 31 0.48 -7.73 3.57
CA LEU A 31 1.08 -7.37 2.30
C LEU A 31 2.47 -7.98 2.13
N TRP A 32 3.28 -7.94 3.18
CA TRP A 32 4.61 -8.53 3.16
C TRP A 32 4.54 -10.03 2.87
N ASN A 33 3.62 -10.75 3.51
CA ASN A 33 3.42 -12.18 3.26
C ASN A 33 3.01 -12.44 1.81
N SER A 34 2.08 -11.66 1.30
CA SER A 34 1.57 -11.81 -0.08
C SER A 34 2.66 -11.53 -1.11
N VAL A 35 3.44 -10.47 -0.93
CA VAL A 35 4.54 -10.11 -1.82
C VAL A 35 5.62 -11.18 -1.79
N THR A 36 6.00 -11.64 -0.60
CA THR A 36 7.03 -12.67 -0.44
C THR A 36 6.62 -13.98 -1.12
N GLU A 37 5.38 -14.39 -0.91
CA GLU A 37 4.84 -15.60 -1.55
C GLU A 37 4.84 -15.48 -3.07
N TYR A 38 4.39 -14.34 -3.59
CA TYR A 38 4.38 -14.07 -5.04
C TYR A 38 5.79 -14.16 -5.63
N VAL A 39 6.77 -13.55 -4.97
CA VAL A 39 8.17 -13.57 -5.42
C VAL A 39 8.71 -14.98 -5.42
N HIS A 40 8.46 -15.77 -4.38
CA HIS A 40 8.93 -17.15 -4.31
C HIS A 40 8.32 -18.01 -5.41
N GLN A 41 7.06 -17.79 -5.77
CA GLN A 41 6.39 -18.56 -6.82
C GLN A 41 6.88 -18.19 -8.22
N HIS A 42 7.15 -16.91 -8.46
CA HIS A 42 7.47 -16.42 -9.81
C HIS A 42 8.97 -16.28 -10.07
N ILE A 43 9.76 -16.13 -9.02
CA ILE A 43 11.22 -15.97 -9.12
C ILE A 43 11.90 -16.87 -8.08
N PRO A 44 11.77 -18.20 -8.21
CA PRO A 44 12.29 -19.12 -7.20
C PRO A 44 13.82 -19.14 -7.09
N THR A 45 14.51 -18.56 -8.08
CA THR A 45 15.98 -18.50 -8.11
C THR A 45 16.55 -17.31 -7.37
N LEU A 46 15.71 -16.42 -6.80
CA LEU A 46 16.23 -15.31 -6.00
C LEU A 46 16.99 -15.80 -4.78
N PRO A 47 18.18 -15.23 -4.49
CA PRO A 47 18.91 -15.56 -3.27
C PRO A 47 18.11 -15.24 -2.01
N SER A 48 18.32 -16.00 -0.95
CA SER A 48 17.57 -15.81 0.32
C SER A 48 17.85 -14.48 1.01
N ASP A 49 18.98 -13.84 0.69
CA ASP A 49 19.35 -12.53 1.22
C ASP A 49 18.83 -11.36 0.39
N TYR A 50 18.03 -11.63 -0.62
CA TYR A 50 17.50 -10.61 -1.51
C TYR A 50 16.45 -9.76 -0.80
N LYS A 51 16.63 -8.43 -0.84
CA LYS A 51 15.71 -7.49 -0.19
C LYS A 51 14.59 -7.08 -1.13
N ILE A 52 13.39 -7.01 -0.58
CA ILE A 52 12.19 -6.56 -1.30
C ILE A 52 11.78 -5.21 -0.72
N VAL A 53 11.83 -4.18 -1.56
CA VAL A 53 11.36 -2.84 -1.23
C VAL A 53 9.95 -2.69 -1.80
N THR A 54 9.00 -2.32 -0.97
CA THR A 54 7.60 -2.16 -1.36
C THR A 54 7.17 -0.71 -1.17
N ARG A 55 6.61 -0.11 -2.21
CA ARG A 55 6.08 1.25 -2.17
C ARG A 55 4.64 1.26 -2.64
N VAL A 56 3.76 1.84 -1.81
CA VAL A 56 2.36 2.04 -2.13
C VAL A 56 2.18 3.51 -2.52
N TYR A 57 1.68 3.74 -3.72
CA TYR A 57 1.43 5.09 -4.24
C TYR A 57 -0.06 5.38 -4.22
N ALA A 58 -0.46 6.48 -3.62
CA ALA A 58 -1.87 6.89 -3.59
C ALA A 58 -2.01 8.39 -3.37
N ASN A 59 -3.16 8.94 -3.75
CA ASN A 59 -3.57 10.27 -3.31
C ASN A 59 -4.17 10.15 -1.91
N LEU A 60 -3.37 10.46 -0.91
CA LEU A 60 -3.73 10.23 0.50
C LEU A 60 -4.98 11.02 0.90
N LYS A 61 -5.05 12.30 0.53
CA LYS A 61 -6.20 13.15 0.84
C LYS A 61 -7.46 12.66 0.14
N GLY A 62 -7.37 12.36 -1.16
CA GLY A 62 -8.50 11.86 -1.93
C GLY A 62 -9.03 10.54 -1.41
N LEU A 63 -8.12 9.64 -1.05
CA LEU A 63 -8.48 8.34 -0.47
C LEU A 63 -9.19 8.51 0.87
N GLY A 64 -8.69 9.41 1.73
CA GLY A 64 -9.31 9.73 3.01
C GLY A 64 -10.71 10.32 2.86
N ASP A 65 -10.89 11.22 1.91
CA ASP A 65 -12.20 11.83 1.62
C ASP A 65 -13.21 10.78 1.14
N ILE A 66 -12.79 9.87 0.29
CA ILE A 66 -13.65 8.77 -0.19
C ILE A 66 -14.03 7.85 0.95
N CYS A 67 -13.08 7.48 1.80
CA CYS A 67 -13.34 6.60 2.95
C CYS A 67 -14.31 7.24 3.94
N GLN A 68 -14.20 8.55 4.17
CA GLN A 68 -15.13 9.27 5.04
C GLN A 68 -16.52 9.32 4.45
N ARG A 69 -16.65 9.67 3.17
CA ARG A 69 -17.96 9.73 2.49
C ARG A 69 -18.66 8.38 2.42
N SER A 70 -17.88 7.32 2.31
CA SER A 70 -18.39 5.94 2.24
C SER A 70 -18.70 5.35 3.62
N GLY A 71 -18.42 6.09 4.70
CA GLY A 71 -18.67 5.62 6.07
C GLY A 71 -17.65 4.60 6.59
N ILE A 72 -16.54 4.42 5.90
CA ILE A 72 -15.47 3.50 6.32
C ILE A 72 -14.73 4.06 7.54
N VAL A 73 -14.51 5.38 7.56
CA VAL A 73 -13.87 6.10 8.66
C VAL A 73 -14.73 7.29 9.07
N GLU A 74 -14.60 7.72 10.33
CA GLU A 74 -15.30 8.88 10.85
C GLU A 74 -14.68 10.20 10.38
N ARG A 75 -13.34 10.19 10.24
CA ARG A 75 -12.56 11.36 9.82
C ARG A 75 -11.66 10.96 8.67
N ALA A 76 -11.50 11.86 7.71
CA ALA A 76 -10.64 11.63 6.55
C ALA A 76 -9.17 11.41 6.94
N ASP A 77 -8.70 11.99 8.04
CA ASP A 77 -7.32 11.87 8.49
C ASP A 77 -6.96 10.49 9.08
N VAL A 78 -7.93 9.61 9.30
CA VAL A 78 -7.65 8.22 9.71
C VAL A 78 -6.82 7.51 8.65
N ILE A 79 -6.96 7.88 7.38
CA ILE A 79 -6.13 7.28 6.32
C ILE A 79 -4.65 7.66 6.49
N ALA A 80 -4.35 8.84 7.01
CA ALA A 80 -2.97 9.23 7.31
C ALA A 80 -2.39 8.39 8.45
N ASP A 81 -3.20 8.07 9.45
CA ASP A 81 -2.80 7.16 10.54
C ASP A 81 -2.52 5.75 10.00
N PHE A 82 -3.38 5.28 9.10
CA PHE A 82 -3.20 3.99 8.43
C PHE A 82 -1.89 3.96 7.65
N ALA A 83 -1.62 4.98 6.84
CA ALA A 83 -0.40 5.09 6.06
C ALA A 83 0.85 5.11 6.95
N ARG A 84 0.77 5.81 8.08
CA ARG A 84 1.86 5.85 9.06
C ARG A 84 2.11 4.48 9.69
N GLY A 85 1.06 3.75 10.01
CA GLY A 85 1.17 2.39 10.53
C GLY A 85 1.81 1.43 9.53
N LEU A 86 1.43 1.54 8.27
CA LEU A 86 1.99 0.72 7.21
C LEU A 86 3.49 1.00 7.03
N THR A 87 3.85 2.27 6.91
CA THR A 87 5.24 2.71 6.72
C THR A 87 6.12 2.36 7.91
N GLY A 88 5.62 2.53 9.12
CA GLY A 88 6.40 2.31 10.34
C GLY A 88 6.58 0.85 10.73
N SER A 89 5.80 -0.05 10.16
CA SER A 89 5.77 -1.46 10.57
C SER A 89 6.91 -2.29 9.99
N LYS A 90 7.31 -2.01 8.75
CA LYS A 90 8.35 -2.75 8.04
C LYS A 90 9.38 -1.77 7.48
N GLN A 91 10.65 -2.12 7.63
CA GLN A 91 11.76 -1.23 7.25
C GLN A 91 11.76 -0.83 5.78
N LEU A 92 11.34 -1.72 4.90
CA LEU A 92 11.39 -1.50 3.45
C LEU A 92 10.00 -1.22 2.84
N PHE A 93 9.03 -0.81 3.67
CA PHE A 93 7.70 -0.43 3.24
C PHE A 93 7.53 1.07 3.35
N ASP A 94 7.08 1.69 2.25
CA ASP A 94 6.76 3.11 2.20
C ASP A 94 5.38 3.34 1.59
N PHE A 95 4.67 4.31 2.14
CA PHE A 95 3.46 4.84 1.54
C PHE A 95 3.80 6.22 0.97
N VAL A 96 3.65 6.39 -0.34
CA VAL A 96 4.01 7.61 -1.03
C VAL A 96 2.74 8.37 -1.42
N ASP A 97 2.57 9.56 -0.84
CA ASP A 97 1.49 10.45 -1.20
C ASP A 97 1.85 11.15 -2.52
N VAL A 98 1.11 10.87 -3.57
CA VAL A 98 1.33 11.49 -4.88
C VAL A 98 0.55 12.78 -5.08
N GLY A 99 -0.23 13.16 -4.07
CA GLY A 99 -1.04 14.37 -4.11
C GLY A 99 -2.26 14.25 -5.01
N MET A 100 -2.91 15.40 -5.25
CA MET A 100 -4.11 15.48 -6.06
C MET A 100 -3.76 15.42 -7.54
N GLY A 101 -4.57 14.72 -8.29
CA GLY A 101 -4.42 14.61 -9.74
C GLY A 101 -4.86 13.23 -10.19
N LYS A 102 -5.63 13.21 -11.28
CA LYS A 102 -6.12 11.95 -11.84
C LYS A 102 -4.94 11.09 -12.29
N ASP A 103 -4.92 9.84 -11.87
CA ASP A 103 -3.96 8.84 -12.31
C ASP A 103 -2.49 9.14 -11.95
N ARG A 104 -2.24 9.95 -10.92
CA ARG A 104 -0.87 10.25 -10.50
C ARG A 104 -0.11 9.03 -10.01
N ALA A 105 -0.79 8.12 -9.31
CA ALA A 105 -0.18 6.86 -8.89
C ALA A 105 0.25 6.04 -10.10
N ASP A 106 -0.62 5.91 -11.11
CA ASP A 106 -0.30 5.23 -12.37
C ASP A 106 0.86 5.89 -13.10
N ASP A 107 0.90 7.22 -13.16
CA ASP A 107 1.99 7.94 -13.82
C ASP A 107 3.33 7.66 -13.15
N LYS A 108 3.35 7.58 -11.84
CA LYS A 108 4.57 7.26 -11.08
C LYS A 108 5.05 5.84 -11.30
N ILE A 109 4.13 4.92 -11.49
CA ILE A 109 4.42 3.49 -11.58
C ILE A 109 4.69 3.07 -13.01
N SER A 110 3.92 3.58 -13.99
CA SER A 110 3.93 3.11 -15.38
C SER A 110 5.26 3.28 -16.10
N GLY A 111 6.12 4.18 -15.64
CA GLY A 111 7.43 4.39 -16.25
C GLY A 111 8.47 3.34 -15.91
N ASN A 112 8.21 2.44 -14.96
CA ASN A 112 9.28 1.65 -14.37
C ASN A 112 9.07 0.16 -14.35
N ILE A 113 7.96 -0.38 -13.83
CA ILE A 113 7.87 -1.78 -13.52
C ILE A 113 6.43 -2.26 -13.57
N ARG A 114 6.32 -3.51 -13.92
CA ARG A 114 5.06 -4.23 -13.91
C ARG A 114 4.43 -4.28 -12.53
N LEU A 115 3.21 -3.83 -12.42
CA LEU A 115 2.41 -3.93 -11.22
C LEU A 115 1.88 -5.34 -11.01
N ALA A 116 1.98 -5.79 -9.78
CA ALA A 116 1.15 -6.86 -9.29
C ALA A 116 0.04 -6.25 -8.44
N THR A 117 -1.16 -6.76 -8.52
CA THR A 117 -2.29 -6.30 -7.74
C THR A 117 -2.58 -7.29 -6.63
N TRP A 118 -2.67 -6.79 -5.40
CA TRP A 118 -3.06 -7.58 -4.25
C TRP A 118 -4.27 -6.95 -3.58
N GLU A 119 -5.14 -7.79 -3.03
CA GLU A 119 -6.21 -7.37 -2.12
C GLU A 119 -5.80 -7.79 -0.71
N ILE A 120 -5.74 -6.81 0.17
CA ILE A 120 -5.33 -7.02 1.56
C ILE A 120 -6.46 -6.66 2.53
#